data_5947085d9c0b909d3b00d0c497a7a9ea
#
_entry.id   5947085d9c0b909d3b00d0c497a7a9ea
#
_cell.length_a   1.000
_cell.length_b   1.000
_cell.length_c   1.000
_cell.angle_alpha   90.00
_cell.angle_beta   90.00
_cell.angle_gamma   90.00
#
_symmetry.space_group_name_H-M   'P 1'
#
loop_
_entity.id
_entity.type
_entity.pdbx_description
1 polymer ?
#
loop_
_entity_poly.entity_id
_entity_poly.type
_entity_poly.pdbx_seq_one_letter_code
_entity_poly.pdbx_strand_id
1 'polypeptide(L)'
;MGVFMEVCRTGSFRQAAVVLSLTPSAVTHHVRKLEEMLGIALYRREIGRFELTAEGREVANRFRDPLSHLEYEFQQTALAGKNRSRTVKLTFASGVGTRAFYAFLARYSRENPAMILELVVKDEREDIDASGNDIAIRIGWPQTQGTGKTIFLRNTRSLICATDEYCQEQSIRLFADLERATWIYMRGLPFPIRFERNGRLIELDPRNVVYVNASNIAYDLVYNSVGISTLLDFVVEDDGGFEKVNVLFPDYQLPERQLFLAIRENRRNDPEVLRLIDALVAHFRR
;
A
#
# COMPACT_ATOMS: atom_id res chain seq x y z
N MET A 1 -1.78 22.04 16.10
CA MET A 1 -2.16 20.74 15.48
C MET A 1 -1.71 19.56 16.34
N GLY A 2 -0.43 19.34 16.67
CA GLY A 2 0.04 18.17 17.44
C GLY A 2 -0.69 17.96 18.79
N VAL A 3 -0.96 19.01 19.55
CA VAL A 3 -1.75 18.91 20.79
C VAL A 3 -3.16 18.36 20.56
N PHE A 4 -3.82 18.77 19.48
CA PHE A 4 -5.14 18.22 19.10
C PHE A 4 -5.06 16.74 18.73
N MET A 5 -4.05 16.35 17.97
CA MET A 5 -3.85 14.94 17.62
C MET A 5 -3.59 14.06 18.84
N GLU A 6 -2.84 14.56 19.82
CA GLU A 6 -2.63 13.84 21.08
C GLU A 6 -3.91 13.71 21.91
N VAL A 7 -4.78 14.73 21.91
CA VAL A 7 -6.11 14.63 22.51
C VAL A 7 -6.97 13.58 21.78
N CYS A 8 -6.91 13.51 20.44
CA CYS A 8 -7.59 12.47 19.66
C CYS A 8 -7.08 11.07 20.00
N ARG A 9 -5.76 10.90 20.15
CA ARG A 9 -5.13 9.61 20.45
C ARG A 9 -5.48 9.09 21.84
N THR A 10 -5.48 10.00 22.84
CA THR A 10 -5.73 9.63 24.24
C THR A 10 -7.22 9.64 24.63
N GLY A 11 -8.07 10.26 23.81
CA GLY A 11 -9.49 10.49 24.11
C GLY A 11 -9.74 11.41 25.31
N SER A 12 -8.70 12.13 25.81
CA SER A 12 -8.80 12.90 27.03
C SER A 12 -7.82 14.07 27.08
N PHE A 13 -8.33 15.28 27.32
CA PHE A 13 -7.50 16.47 27.55
C PHE A 13 -6.53 16.31 28.73
N ARG A 14 -6.96 15.60 29.78
CA ARG A 14 -6.15 15.35 30.96
C ARG A 14 -5.01 14.37 30.68
N GLN A 15 -5.28 13.30 29.94
CA GLN A 15 -4.25 12.33 29.55
C GLN A 15 -3.27 12.95 28.55
N ALA A 16 -3.77 13.69 27.56
CA ALA A 16 -2.93 14.42 26.62
C ALA A 16 -2.01 15.41 27.33
N ALA A 17 -2.50 16.11 28.35
CA ALA A 17 -1.70 17.02 29.15
C ALA A 17 -0.53 16.31 29.87
N VAL A 18 -0.77 15.12 30.40
CA VAL A 18 0.30 14.30 31.02
C VAL A 18 1.36 13.92 30.00
N VAL A 19 0.93 13.38 28.85
CA VAL A 19 1.85 12.94 27.77
C VAL A 19 2.70 14.09 27.24
N LEU A 20 2.08 15.26 27.06
CA LEU A 20 2.74 16.44 26.50
C LEU A 20 3.51 17.27 27.56
N SER A 21 3.50 16.86 28.83
CA SER A 21 4.07 17.63 29.94
C SER A 21 3.50 19.06 30.01
N LEU A 22 2.19 19.19 29.73
CA LEU A 22 1.43 20.43 29.78
C LEU A 22 0.39 20.41 30.91
N THR A 23 -0.19 21.58 31.22
CA THR A 23 -1.38 21.63 32.07
C THR A 23 -2.64 21.35 31.23
N PRO A 24 -3.73 20.79 31.82
CA PRO A 24 -4.98 20.58 31.09
C PRO A 24 -5.58 21.89 30.52
N SER A 25 -5.36 23.02 31.19
CA SER A 25 -5.77 24.33 30.71
C SER A 25 -4.99 24.75 29.47
N ALA A 26 -3.66 24.51 29.45
CA ALA A 26 -2.85 24.75 28.26
C ALA A 26 -3.27 23.92 27.06
N VAL A 27 -3.55 22.62 27.26
CA VAL A 27 -4.06 21.75 26.18
C VAL A 27 -5.39 22.30 25.65
N THR A 28 -6.31 22.66 26.53
CA THR A 28 -7.61 23.27 26.14
C THR A 28 -7.41 24.57 25.36
N HIS A 29 -6.49 25.42 25.79
CA HIS A 29 -6.18 26.68 25.13
C HIS A 29 -5.63 26.43 23.71
N HIS A 30 -4.69 25.49 23.56
CA HIS A 30 -4.11 25.16 22.25
C HIS A 30 -5.13 24.60 21.26
N VAL A 31 -6.02 23.73 21.71
CA VAL A 31 -7.09 23.20 20.86
C VAL A 31 -8.08 24.28 20.46
N ARG A 32 -8.48 25.16 21.40
CA ARG A 32 -9.37 26.29 21.11
C ARG A 32 -8.77 27.27 20.11
N LYS A 33 -7.48 27.59 20.26
CA LYS A 33 -6.76 28.42 19.30
C LYS A 33 -6.73 27.78 17.90
N LEU A 34 -6.63 26.46 17.82
CA LEU A 34 -6.71 25.74 16.54
C LEU A 34 -8.11 25.83 15.92
N GLU A 35 -9.17 25.71 16.73
CA GLU A 35 -10.56 25.91 16.27
C GLU A 35 -10.78 27.34 15.73
N GLU A 36 -10.24 28.34 16.44
CA GLU A 36 -10.29 29.74 16.00
C GLU A 36 -9.57 29.95 14.66
N MET A 37 -8.38 29.34 14.48
CA MET A 37 -7.61 29.43 13.24
C MET A 37 -8.29 28.73 12.06
N LEU A 38 -8.98 27.61 12.30
CA LEU A 38 -9.66 26.83 11.26
C LEU A 38 -11.10 27.32 11.01
N GLY A 39 -11.66 28.11 11.92
CA GLY A 39 -13.05 28.58 11.85
C GLY A 39 -14.09 27.48 12.05
N ILE A 40 -13.73 26.33 12.63
CA ILE A 40 -14.59 25.17 12.85
C ILE A 40 -14.39 24.61 14.25
N ALA A 41 -15.47 24.02 14.81
CA ALA A 41 -15.38 23.30 16.07
C ALA A 41 -14.87 21.89 15.84
N LEU A 42 -13.83 21.48 16.59
CA LEU A 42 -13.19 20.17 16.43
C LEU A 42 -13.73 19.14 17.43
N TYR A 43 -14.30 19.60 18.56
CA TYR A 43 -14.87 18.72 19.58
C TYR A 43 -16.13 19.33 20.22
N ARG A 44 -16.93 18.47 20.83
CA ARG A 44 -18.06 18.84 21.67
C ARG A 44 -17.80 18.35 23.09
N ARG A 45 -18.18 19.17 24.08
CA ARG A 45 -18.26 18.74 25.48
C ARG A 45 -19.68 18.25 25.75
N GLU A 46 -19.85 16.97 25.85
CA GLU A 46 -20.97 16.37 26.53
C GLU A 46 -20.56 15.94 27.93
N ILE A 47 -21.49 15.91 28.89
CA ILE A 47 -21.23 15.74 30.31
C ILE A 47 -20.21 14.62 30.58
N GLY A 48 -18.94 15.00 30.81
CA GLY A 48 -17.84 14.11 31.19
C GLY A 48 -17.17 13.33 30.05
N ARG A 49 -17.53 13.53 28.76
CA ARG A 49 -16.92 12.84 27.61
C ARG A 49 -16.40 13.83 26.58
N PHE A 50 -15.29 13.45 25.98
CA PHE A 50 -14.71 14.11 24.80
C PHE A 50 -15.25 13.41 23.55
N GLU A 51 -15.92 14.15 22.67
CA GLU A 51 -16.35 13.65 21.36
C GLU A 51 -15.90 14.60 20.25
N LEU A 52 -15.31 14.02 19.22
CA LEU A 52 -14.96 14.77 18.01
C LEU A 52 -16.23 15.13 17.24
N THR A 53 -16.27 16.34 16.68
CA THR A 53 -17.24 16.71 15.66
C THR A 53 -16.97 15.93 14.36
N ALA A 54 -17.83 16.02 13.35
CA ALA A 54 -17.58 15.47 12.03
C ALA A 54 -16.33 16.11 11.41
N GLU A 55 -16.24 17.43 11.51
CA GLU A 55 -15.12 18.24 11.06
C GLU A 55 -13.82 17.88 11.82
N GLY A 56 -13.93 17.66 13.14
CA GLY A 56 -12.79 17.23 13.97
C GLY A 56 -12.24 15.87 13.56
N ARG A 57 -13.11 14.92 13.22
CA ARG A 57 -12.71 13.61 12.68
C ARG A 57 -12.04 13.74 11.32
N GLU A 58 -12.56 14.57 10.44
CA GLU A 58 -11.96 14.82 9.13
C GLU A 58 -10.57 15.43 9.27
N VAL A 59 -10.41 16.47 10.11
CA VAL A 59 -9.11 17.09 10.40
C VAL A 59 -8.15 16.07 10.99
N ALA A 60 -8.57 15.26 11.96
CA ALA A 60 -7.73 14.25 12.57
C ALA A 60 -7.25 13.21 11.55
N ASN A 61 -8.12 12.74 10.66
CA ASN A 61 -7.76 11.77 9.62
C ASN A 61 -6.80 12.39 8.58
N ARG A 62 -7.07 13.63 8.16
CA ARG A 62 -6.26 14.33 7.16
C ARG A 62 -4.83 14.64 7.62
N PHE A 63 -4.64 14.91 8.90
CA PHE A 63 -3.34 15.31 9.45
C PHE A 63 -2.60 14.19 10.18
N ARG A 64 -3.18 13.00 10.32
CA ARG A 64 -2.53 11.86 10.98
C ARG A 64 -1.22 11.49 10.30
N ASP A 65 -1.27 11.16 9.02
CA ASP A 65 -0.11 10.71 8.27
C ASP A 65 0.96 11.81 8.10
N PRO A 66 0.61 13.06 7.73
CA PRO A 66 1.56 14.16 7.67
C PRO A 66 2.29 14.44 8.98
N LEU A 67 1.61 14.37 10.12
CA LEU A 67 2.25 14.60 11.42
C LEU A 67 3.13 13.44 11.85
N SER A 68 2.69 12.21 11.65
CA SER A 68 3.53 11.04 11.91
C SER A 68 4.80 11.07 11.07
N HIS A 69 4.69 11.53 9.83
CA HIS A 69 5.84 11.72 8.96
C HIS A 69 6.78 12.82 9.48
N LEU A 70 6.24 13.96 9.88
CA LEU A 70 7.04 15.05 10.46
C LEU A 70 7.78 14.61 11.74
N GLU A 71 7.10 13.86 12.61
CA GLU A 71 7.71 13.29 13.82
C GLU A 71 8.84 12.33 13.49
N TYR A 72 8.65 11.46 12.49
CA TYR A 72 9.67 10.56 11.99
C TYR A 72 10.90 11.33 11.47
N GLU A 73 10.72 12.33 10.61
CA GLU A 73 11.82 13.14 10.07
C GLU A 73 12.57 13.90 11.15
N PHE A 74 11.84 14.40 12.17
CA PHE A 74 12.46 15.05 13.31
C PHE A 74 13.32 14.08 14.13
N GLN A 75 12.81 12.86 14.38
CA GLN A 75 13.59 11.81 15.06
C GLN A 75 14.82 11.41 14.25
N GLN A 76 14.69 11.23 12.92
CA GLN A 76 15.82 10.94 12.04
C GLN A 76 16.88 12.03 12.07
N THR A 77 16.48 13.29 12.07
CA THR A 77 17.38 14.43 12.15
C THR A 77 18.11 14.47 13.49
N ALA A 78 17.42 14.17 14.59
CA ALA A 78 18.01 14.11 15.94
C ALA A 78 18.99 12.93 16.09
N LEU A 79 18.72 11.79 15.43
CA LEU A 79 19.59 10.61 15.40
C LEU A 79 20.80 10.80 14.48
N ALA A 80 20.67 11.54 13.39
CA ALA A 80 21.73 11.82 12.42
C ALA A 80 22.95 12.55 13.05
N GLY A 81 22.74 13.22 14.18
CA GLY A 81 23.83 13.84 14.97
C GLY A 81 24.70 12.84 15.76
N LYS A 82 24.26 11.57 15.94
CA LYS A 82 24.97 10.55 16.75
C LYS A 82 25.33 9.26 16.00
N ASN A 83 24.63 8.90 14.95
CA ASN A 83 24.96 7.81 14.03
C ASN A 83 24.23 8.11 12.72
N ARG A 84 24.92 8.13 11.58
CA ARG A 84 24.24 8.17 10.27
C ARG A 84 23.34 6.94 10.26
N SER A 85 22.04 7.14 10.47
CA SER A 85 21.07 6.08 10.45
C SER A 85 21.08 5.44 9.06
N ARG A 86 21.54 4.21 9.00
CA ARG A 86 21.52 3.37 7.78
C ARG A 86 20.13 2.81 7.55
N THR A 87 19.10 3.51 7.98
CA THR A 87 17.72 3.09 7.76
C THR A 87 17.29 3.46 6.35
N VAL A 88 16.80 2.45 5.62
CA VAL A 88 16.15 2.62 4.32
C VAL A 88 14.71 2.15 4.43
N LYS A 89 13.78 3.04 4.14
CA LYS A 89 12.34 2.79 4.18
C LYS A 89 11.84 2.42 2.79
N LEU A 90 11.48 1.15 2.63
CA LEU A 90 10.96 0.57 1.41
C LEU A 90 9.45 0.36 1.51
N THR A 91 8.67 1.04 0.67
CA THR A 91 7.25 0.76 0.52
C THR A 91 6.98 -0.01 -0.77
N PHE A 92 6.02 -0.93 -0.73
CA PHE A 92 5.65 -1.71 -1.91
C PHE A 92 4.17 -2.09 -1.89
N ALA A 93 3.61 -2.29 -3.10
CA ALA A 93 2.26 -2.79 -3.25
C ALA A 93 2.15 -4.24 -2.74
N SER A 94 1.01 -4.61 -2.15
CA SER A 94 0.81 -5.94 -1.57
C SER A 94 1.07 -7.07 -2.57
N GLY A 95 0.77 -6.84 -3.85
CA GLY A 95 1.05 -7.79 -4.94
C GLY A 95 2.53 -7.97 -5.28
N VAL A 96 3.44 -7.15 -4.72
CA VAL A 96 4.90 -7.33 -4.86
C VAL A 96 5.44 -8.30 -3.81
N GLY A 97 4.72 -8.48 -2.72
CA GLY A 97 5.11 -9.28 -1.56
C GLY A 97 5.01 -10.79 -1.81
N THR A 98 5.78 -11.32 -2.75
CA THR A 98 5.87 -12.76 -3.04
C THR A 98 6.87 -13.46 -2.12
N ARG A 99 6.81 -14.80 -2.05
CA ARG A 99 7.80 -15.61 -1.32
C ARG A 99 9.22 -15.35 -1.82
N ALA A 100 9.41 -15.24 -3.13
CA ALA A 100 10.70 -14.96 -3.75
C ALA A 100 11.22 -13.57 -3.34
N PHE A 101 10.35 -12.57 -3.30
CA PHE A 101 10.71 -11.23 -2.86
C PHE A 101 11.09 -11.19 -1.38
N TYR A 102 10.34 -11.86 -0.51
CA TYR A 102 10.69 -11.94 0.92
C TYR A 102 12.00 -12.72 1.15
N ALA A 103 12.24 -13.79 0.40
CA ALA A 103 13.51 -14.51 0.44
C ALA A 103 14.69 -13.62 -0.01
N PHE A 104 14.49 -12.79 -1.04
CA PHE A 104 15.45 -11.78 -1.46
C PHE A 104 15.73 -10.78 -0.33
N LEU A 105 14.71 -10.18 0.28
CA LEU A 105 14.88 -9.22 1.38
C LEU A 105 15.61 -9.84 2.58
N ALA A 106 15.26 -11.07 2.94
CA ALA A 106 15.93 -11.79 4.02
C ALA A 106 17.42 -12.06 3.75
N ARG A 107 17.78 -12.40 2.50
CA ARG A 107 19.17 -12.57 2.07
C ARG A 107 19.89 -11.22 2.11
N TYR A 108 19.31 -10.20 1.48
CA TYR A 108 19.90 -8.86 1.43
C TYR A 108 20.17 -8.28 2.83
N SER A 109 19.24 -8.46 3.77
CA SER A 109 19.40 -8.02 5.16
C SER A 109 20.54 -8.75 5.87
N ARG A 110 20.74 -10.06 5.63
CA ARG A 110 21.86 -10.81 6.18
C ARG A 110 23.22 -10.37 5.61
N GLU A 111 23.25 -10.02 4.33
CA GLU A 111 24.46 -9.54 3.64
C GLU A 111 24.80 -8.09 4.04
N ASN A 112 23.84 -7.33 4.55
CA ASN A 112 23.99 -5.92 4.94
C ASN A 112 23.54 -5.67 6.39
N PRO A 113 24.17 -6.31 7.41
CA PRO A 113 23.70 -6.30 8.80
C PRO A 113 23.71 -4.92 9.46
N ALA A 114 24.45 -3.96 8.88
CA ALA A 114 24.49 -2.59 9.38
C ALA A 114 23.36 -1.72 8.84
N MET A 115 22.57 -2.21 7.85
CA MET A 115 21.40 -1.50 7.32
C MET A 115 20.15 -1.91 8.08
N ILE A 116 19.32 -0.94 8.40
CA ILE A 116 17.98 -1.17 8.94
C ILE A 116 16.99 -0.99 7.79
N LEU A 117 16.25 -2.05 7.44
CA LEU A 117 15.17 -1.99 6.48
C LEU A 117 13.85 -1.78 7.22
N GLU A 118 13.14 -0.72 6.89
CA GLU A 118 11.76 -0.51 7.30
C GLU A 118 10.85 -0.82 6.11
N LEU A 119 9.98 -1.83 6.27
CA LEU A 119 9.12 -2.32 5.20
C LEU A 119 7.68 -1.85 5.42
N VAL A 120 7.10 -1.21 4.41
CA VAL A 120 5.72 -0.69 4.47
C VAL A 120 4.94 -1.23 3.28
N VAL A 121 3.89 -2.02 3.55
CA VAL A 121 2.98 -2.50 2.50
C VAL A 121 1.84 -1.51 2.34
N LYS A 122 1.65 -0.97 1.13
CA LYS A 122 0.61 0.00 0.84
C LYS A 122 0.22 -0.03 -0.64
N ASP A 123 -1.06 -0.26 -0.92
CA ASP A 123 -1.60 -0.32 -2.30
C ASP A 123 -2.08 1.03 -2.82
N GLU A 124 -2.32 1.99 -1.93
CA GLU A 124 -2.72 3.34 -2.31
C GLU A 124 -1.57 4.09 -2.98
N ARG A 125 -1.93 4.94 -3.92
CA ARG A 125 -0.96 5.81 -4.59
C ARG A 125 -0.52 6.91 -3.64
N GLU A 126 0.78 7.06 -3.50
CA GLU A 126 1.41 8.12 -2.71
C GLU A 126 2.42 8.87 -3.56
N ASP A 127 2.54 10.15 -3.29
CA ASP A 127 3.72 10.91 -3.70
C ASP A 127 4.91 10.45 -2.86
N ILE A 128 5.92 9.88 -3.50
CA ILE A 128 7.11 9.35 -2.80
C ILE A 128 7.84 10.44 -2.01
N ASP A 129 7.86 11.68 -2.52
CA ASP A 129 8.53 12.79 -1.87
C ASP A 129 7.81 13.26 -0.60
N ALA A 130 6.47 13.12 -0.58
CA ALA A 130 5.63 13.48 0.57
C ALA A 130 5.43 12.34 1.57
N SER A 131 5.64 11.07 1.14
CA SER A 131 5.28 9.88 1.93
C SER A 131 6.24 9.53 3.07
N GLY A 132 7.47 10.07 3.03
CA GLY A 132 8.54 9.71 3.96
C GLY A 132 9.21 8.36 3.68
N ASN A 133 8.82 7.68 2.62
CA ASN A 133 9.49 6.48 2.17
C ASN A 133 10.68 6.85 1.27
N ASP A 134 11.76 6.04 1.27
CA ASP A 134 12.93 6.31 0.45
C ASP A 134 12.82 5.70 -0.94
N ILE A 135 12.24 4.50 -1.01
CA ILE A 135 12.01 3.74 -2.24
C ILE A 135 10.57 3.22 -2.22
N ALA A 136 9.89 3.31 -3.35
CA ALA A 136 8.58 2.68 -3.54
C ALA A 136 8.63 1.72 -4.73
N ILE A 137 8.14 0.48 -4.56
CA ILE A 137 7.88 -0.46 -5.65
C ILE A 137 6.40 -0.40 -5.97
N ARG A 138 6.06 -0.06 -7.20
CA ARG A 138 4.67 0.17 -7.61
C ARG A 138 4.36 -0.55 -8.92
N ILE A 139 3.06 -0.85 -9.09
CA ILE A 139 2.50 -1.49 -10.28
C ILE A 139 1.51 -0.51 -10.92
N GLY A 140 1.62 -0.33 -12.21
CA GLY A 140 0.77 0.58 -12.98
C GLY A 140 1.55 1.33 -14.04
N TRP A 141 1.14 2.56 -14.30
CA TRP A 141 1.85 3.46 -15.20
C TRP A 141 2.56 4.52 -14.35
N PRO A 142 3.88 4.70 -14.54
CA PRO A 142 4.59 5.78 -13.89
C PRO A 142 3.94 7.11 -14.29
N GLN A 143 3.39 7.81 -13.32
CA GLN A 143 2.92 9.17 -13.56
C GLN A 143 4.10 10.12 -13.40
N THR A 144 4.22 11.07 -14.31
CA THR A 144 5.24 12.12 -14.30
C THR A 144 5.00 13.19 -13.21
N GLN A 145 4.09 12.94 -12.28
CA GLN A 145 3.77 13.85 -11.18
C GLN A 145 4.66 13.50 -9.98
N GLY A 146 5.67 14.30 -9.80
CA GLY A 146 6.67 14.22 -8.73
C GLY A 146 8.07 14.45 -9.29
N THR A 147 8.97 14.94 -8.46
CA THR A 147 10.39 15.19 -8.81
C THR A 147 11.23 13.91 -8.68
N GLY A 148 10.67 12.84 -8.10
CA GLY A 148 11.34 11.59 -7.84
C GLY A 148 11.75 10.84 -9.11
N LYS A 149 12.93 10.20 -9.07
CA LYS A 149 13.44 9.36 -10.16
C LYS A 149 12.66 8.05 -10.20
N THR A 150 12.20 7.67 -11.41
CA THR A 150 11.55 6.39 -11.65
C THR A 150 12.49 5.44 -12.41
N ILE A 151 12.52 4.17 -12.02
CA ILE A 151 13.27 3.11 -12.70
C ILE A 151 12.29 2.01 -13.11
N PHE A 152 12.18 1.76 -14.40
CA PHE A 152 11.42 0.64 -14.95
C PHE A 152 12.10 -0.69 -14.57
N LEU A 153 11.32 -1.64 -14.09
CA LEU A 153 11.79 -2.99 -13.76
C LEU A 153 11.39 -4.01 -14.84
N ARG A 154 10.09 -4.22 -15.02
CA ARG A 154 9.55 -5.13 -16.04
C ARG A 154 8.10 -4.76 -16.39
N ASN A 155 7.63 -5.26 -17.53
CA ASN A 155 6.19 -5.34 -17.78
C ASN A 155 5.60 -6.50 -16.98
N THR A 156 4.33 -6.38 -16.60
CA THR A 156 3.57 -7.42 -15.90
C THR A 156 2.15 -7.49 -16.45
N ARG A 157 1.60 -8.68 -16.49
CA ARG A 157 0.24 -8.96 -16.96
C ARG A 157 -0.60 -9.49 -15.82
N SER A 158 -1.88 -9.18 -15.86
CA SER A 158 -2.85 -9.79 -14.96
C SER A 158 -3.46 -11.00 -15.65
N LEU A 159 -3.42 -12.14 -15.00
CA LEU A 159 -3.90 -13.43 -15.48
C LEU A 159 -5.19 -13.81 -14.74
N ILE A 160 -6.18 -14.34 -15.44
CA ILE A 160 -7.38 -14.90 -14.79
C ILE A 160 -6.96 -16.21 -14.14
N CYS A 161 -7.13 -16.34 -12.83
CA CYS A 161 -6.65 -17.48 -12.08
C CYS A 161 -7.72 -18.09 -11.17
N ALA A 162 -7.75 -19.42 -11.13
CA ALA A 162 -8.53 -20.22 -10.18
C ALA A 162 -7.84 -21.58 -9.94
N THR A 163 -8.31 -22.33 -8.95
CA THR A 163 -7.89 -23.72 -8.77
C THR A 163 -8.74 -24.67 -9.66
N ASP A 164 -8.18 -25.84 -9.97
CA ASP A 164 -8.93 -26.89 -10.67
C ASP A 164 -10.16 -27.35 -9.89
N GLU A 165 -10.02 -27.46 -8.57
CA GLU A 165 -11.11 -27.80 -7.66
C GLU A 165 -12.29 -26.84 -7.82
N TYR A 166 -12.03 -25.52 -7.74
CA TYR A 166 -13.07 -24.50 -7.94
C TYR A 166 -13.71 -24.59 -9.34
N CYS A 167 -12.90 -24.76 -10.38
CA CYS A 167 -13.39 -24.85 -11.76
C CYS A 167 -14.30 -26.07 -11.98
N GLN A 168 -13.96 -27.22 -11.38
CA GLN A 168 -14.77 -28.44 -11.44
C GLN A 168 -16.07 -28.25 -10.67
N GLU A 169 -16.04 -27.79 -9.44
CA GLU A 169 -17.24 -27.57 -8.61
C GLU A 169 -18.21 -26.57 -9.25
N GLN A 170 -17.71 -25.50 -9.82
CA GLN A 170 -18.53 -24.47 -10.45
C GLN A 170 -18.82 -24.75 -11.94
N SER A 171 -18.30 -25.85 -12.48
CA SER A 171 -18.43 -26.23 -13.91
C SER A 171 -17.98 -25.08 -14.85
N ILE A 172 -16.84 -24.44 -14.56
CA ILE A 172 -16.26 -23.40 -15.40
C ILE A 172 -15.57 -24.04 -16.60
N ARG A 173 -16.14 -23.86 -17.80
CA ARG A 173 -15.64 -24.44 -19.07
C ARG A 173 -15.46 -23.38 -20.15
N LEU A 174 -16.31 -22.36 -20.15
CA LEU A 174 -16.33 -21.29 -21.13
C LEU A 174 -16.12 -19.95 -20.45
N PHE A 175 -15.60 -18.98 -21.17
CA PHE A 175 -15.41 -17.62 -20.63
C PHE A 175 -16.71 -17.01 -20.08
N ALA A 176 -17.85 -17.28 -20.73
CA ALA A 176 -19.15 -16.82 -20.25
C ALA A 176 -19.55 -17.39 -18.88
N ASP A 177 -18.99 -18.53 -18.47
CA ASP A 177 -19.26 -19.11 -17.15
C ASP A 177 -18.71 -18.24 -16.01
N LEU A 178 -17.74 -17.36 -16.33
CA LEU A 178 -17.14 -16.44 -15.37
C LEU A 178 -18.13 -15.42 -14.80
N GLU A 179 -19.22 -15.10 -15.49
CA GLU A 179 -20.26 -14.18 -14.99
C GLU A 179 -20.97 -14.70 -13.73
N ARG A 180 -21.10 -16.03 -13.62
CA ARG A 180 -21.76 -16.68 -12.47
C ARG A 180 -20.79 -17.09 -11.37
N ALA A 181 -19.51 -17.07 -11.66
CA ALA A 181 -18.46 -17.41 -10.70
C ALA A 181 -18.34 -16.35 -9.59
N THR A 182 -17.79 -16.74 -8.45
CA THR A 182 -17.40 -15.80 -7.41
C THR A 182 -16.09 -15.13 -7.81
N TRP A 183 -16.11 -13.82 -7.96
CA TRP A 183 -14.93 -13.01 -8.26
C TRP A 183 -14.36 -12.36 -7.03
N ILE A 184 -13.08 -12.57 -6.81
CA ILE A 184 -12.29 -11.88 -5.79
C ILE A 184 -11.63 -10.69 -6.49
N TYR A 185 -12.12 -9.49 -6.20
CA TYR A 185 -11.79 -8.30 -6.98
C TYR A 185 -11.20 -7.18 -6.14
N MET A 186 -10.12 -6.59 -6.63
CA MET A 186 -9.46 -5.47 -5.95
C MET A 186 -10.33 -4.23 -5.97
N ARG A 187 -10.63 -3.69 -4.80
CA ARG A 187 -11.36 -2.43 -4.66
C ARG A 187 -10.60 -1.29 -5.36
N GLY A 188 -11.33 -0.49 -6.13
CA GLY A 188 -10.76 0.65 -6.86
C GLY A 188 -10.27 0.35 -8.27
N LEU A 189 -10.31 -0.92 -8.72
CA LEU A 189 -10.15 -1.24 -10.13
C LEU A 189 -11.44 -0.96 -10.92
N PRO A 190 -11.34 -0.69 -12.26
CA PRO A 190 -12.50 -0.45 -13.11
C PRO A 190 -13.45 -1.65 -13.16
N PHE A 191 -14.75 -1.39 -13.01
CA PHE A 191 -15.81 -2.40 -13.09
C PHE A 191 -16.92 -1.89 -14.04
N PRO A 192 -17.49 -2.67 -14.96
CA PRO A 192 -17.20 -4.10 -15.25
C PRO A 192 -15.76 -4.35 -15.73
N ILE A 193 -15.32 -5.61 -15.66
CA ILE A 193 -13.96 -6.00 -16.04
C ILE A 193 -13.86 -6.02 -17.56
N ARG A 194 -12.85 -5.36 -18.12
CA ARG A 194 -12.67 -5.27 -19.57
C ARG A 194 -11.46 -6.07 -20.01
N PHE A 195 -11.72 -7.07 -20.84
CA PHE A 195 -10.71 -7.90 -21.48
C PHE A 195 -10.59 -7.58 -22.97
N GLU A 196 -9.41 -7.81 -23.53
CA GLU A 196 -9.18 -7.79 -24.96
C GLU A 196 -8.96 -9.21 -25.47
N ARG A 197 -9.62 -9.57 -26.58
CA ARG A 197 -9.39 -10.81 -27.31
C ARG A 197 -9.45 -10.54 -28.81
N ASN A 198 -8.36 -10.83 -29.53
CA ASN A 198 -8.25 -10.62 -30.98
C ASN A 198 -8.63 -9.18 -31.42
N GLY A 199 -8.20 -8.16 -30.68
CA GLY A 199 -8.49 -6.75 -30.94
C GLY A 199 -9.92 -6.31 -30.60
N ARG A 200 -10.72 -7.15 -29.94
CA ARG A 200 -12.08 -6.81 -29.50
C ARG A 200 -12.13 -6.71 -27.98
N LEU A 201 -12.76 -5.63 -27.51
CA LEU A 201 -13.07 -5.46 -26.09
C LEU A 201 -14.26 -6.34 -25.71
N ILE A 202 -14.13 -7.05 -24.61
CA ILE A 202 -15.15 -7.92 -24.03
C ILE A 202 -15.32 -7.49 -22.58
N GLU A 203 -16.55 -7.14 -22.22
CA GLU A 203 -16.89 -6.80 -20.84
C GLU A 203 -17.41 -8.04 -20.11
N LEU A 204 -16.98 -8.19 -18.87
CA LEU A 204 -17.46 -9.20 -17.95
C LEU A 204 -18.03 -8.48 -16.71
N ASP A 205 -19.29 -8.77 -16.39
CA ASP A 205 -20.01 -8.23 -15.25
C ASP A 205 -20.37 -9.36 -14.25
N PRO A 206 -19.45 -9.73 -13.37
CA PRO A 206 -19.67 -10.82 -12.43
C PRO A 206 -20.81 -10.52 -11.46
N ARG A 207 -21.69 -11.50 -11.23
CA ARG A 207 -22.84 -11.37 -10.32
C ARG A 207 -22.47 -11.51 -8.85
N ASN A 208 -21.40 -12.28 -8.57
CA ASN A 208 -20.93 -12.55 -7.21
C ASN A 208 -19.53 -11.99 -7.05
N VAL A 209 -19.36 -10.97 -6.22
CA VAL A 209 -18.07 -10.30 -6.03
C VAL A 209 -17.70 -10.21 -4.57
N VAL A 210 -16.49 -10.66 -4.24
CA VAL A 210 -15.83 -10.44 -2.96
C VAL A 210 -14.78 -9.34 -3.16
N TYR A 211 -15.02 -8.17 -2.59
CA TYR A 211 -14.06 -7.06 -2.69
C TYR A 211 -12.96 -7.19 -1.65
N VAL A 212 -11.72 -7.07 -2.10
CA VAL A 212 -10.53 -7.03 -1.27
C VAL A 212 -9.75 -5.73 -1.52
N ASN A 213 -8.88 -5.36 -0.59
CA ASN A 213 -8.04 -4.16 -0.70
C ASN A 213 -6.54 -4.47 -0.76
N ALA A 214 -6.17 -5.76 -0.81
CA ALA A 214 -4.79 -6.21 -0.91
C ALA A 214 -4.68 -7.44 -1.83
N SER A 215 -3.68 -7.44 -2.72
CA SER A 215 -3.51 -8.48 -3.74
C SER A 215 -3.14 -9.84 -3.14
N ASN A 216 -2.41 -9.87 -2.02
CA ASN A 216 -2.08 -11.11 -1.31
C ASN A 216 -3.34 -11.81 -0.78
N ILE A 217 -4.35 -11.05 -0.30
CA ILE A 217 -5.63 -11.62 0.11
C ILE A 217 -6.34 -12.25 -1.10
N ALA A 218 -6.31 -11.59 -2.27
CA ALA A 218 -6.89 -12.15 -3.47
C ALA A 218 -6.23 -13.49 -3.86
N TYR A 219 -4.89 -13.55 -3.78
CA TYR A 219 -4.12 -14.77 -4.03
C TYR A 219 -4.51 -15.89 -3.06
N ASP A 220 -4.52 -15.61 -1.75
CA ASP A 220 -4.85 -16.60 -0.73
C ASP A 220 -6.28 -17.15 -0.87
N LEU A 221 -7.25 -16.31 -1.21
CA LEU A 221 -8.63 -16.74 -1.46
C LEU A 221 -8.74 -17.60 -2.72
N VAL A 222 -8.03 -17.27 -3.81
CA VAL A 222 -7.96 -18.12 -5.00
C VAL A 222 -7.32 -19.45 -4.65
N TYR A 223 -6.19 -19.45 -3.96
CA TYR A 223 -5.44 -20.63 -3.56
C TYR A 223 -6.29 -21.60 -2.70
N ASN A 224 -7.22 -21.06 -1.90
CA ASN A 224 -8.16 -21.82 -1.08
C ASN A 224 -9.52 -22.09 -1.77
N SER A 225 -9.57 -22.04 -3.11
CA SER A 225 -10.76 -22.41 -3.93
C SER A 225 -12.01 -21.59 -3.60
N VAL A 226 -11.87 -20.33 -3.13
CA VAL A 226 -13.00 -19.46 -2.81
C VAL A 226 -13.61 -18.85 -4.07
N GLY A 227 -12.79 -18.62 -5.10
CA GLY A 227 -13.26 -17.97 -6.31
C GLY A 227 -12.16 -17.76 -7.36
N ILE A 228 -12.46 -16.87 -8.30
CA ILE A 228 -11.58 -16.47 -9.41
C ILE A 228 -11.04 -15.06 -9.13
N SER A 229 -9.81 -14.80 -9.48
CA SER A 229 -9.25 -13.44 -9.47
C SER A 229 -8.34 -13.18 -10.65
N THR A 230 -7.98 -11.92 -10.84
CA THR A 230 -6.87 -11.55 -11.71
C THR A 230 -5.61 -11.38 -10.86
N LEU A 231 -4.63 -12.26 -11.07
CA LEU A 231 -3.34 -12.26 -10.39
C LEU A 231 -2.24 -11.80 -11.35
N LEU A 232 -1.20 -11.19 -10.83
CA LEU A 232 -0.04 -10.79 -11.62
C LEU A 232 0.79 -12.01 -11.99
N ASP A 233 1.31 -12.04 -13.20
CA ASP A 233 2.11 -13.14 -13.75
C ASP A 233 3.24 -13.57 -12.83
N PHE A 234 4.05 -12.62 -12.37
CA PHE A 234 5.18 -12.92 -11.48
C PHE A 234 4.76 -13.41 -10.09
N VAL A 235 3.57 -13.07 -9.60
CA VAL A 235 3.06 -13.61 -8.32
C VAL A 235 2.81 -15.10 -8.46
N VAL A 236 2.20 -15.51 -9.58
CA VAL A 236 1.93 -16.91 -9.84
C VAL A 236 3.23 -17.68 -10.08
N GLU A 237 4.21 -17.07 -10.79
CA GLU A 237 5.53 -17.64 -11.03
C GLU A 237 6.34 -17.85 -9.74
N ASP A 238 6.41 -16.80 -8.91
CA ASP A 238 7.30 -16.74 -7.74
C ASP A 238 6.86 -17.63 -6.57
N ASP A 239 5.56 -17.82 -6.41
CA ASP A 239 5.01 -18.59 -5.28
C ASP A 239 4.86 -20.09 -5.58
N GLY A 240 5.34 -20.55 -6.75
CA GLY A 240 5.17 -21.93 -7.22
C GLY A 240 3.69 -22.26 -7.47
N GLY A 241 2.87 -21.21 -7.66
CA GLY A 241 1.42 -21.27 -7.65
C GLY A 241 0.80 -22.10 -8.78
N PHE A 242 1.54 -22.37 -9.86
CA PHE A 242 1.09 -23.25 -10.94
C PHE A 242 0.86 -24.71 -10.53
N GLU A 243 1.32 -25.11 -9.34
CA GLU A 243 0.98 -26.44 -8.82
C GLU A 243 -0.50 -26.56 -8.38
N LYS A 244 -1.14 -25.46 -8.00
CA LYS A 244 -2.51 -25.44 -7.50
C LYS A 244 -3.41 -24.43 -8.19
N VAL A 245 -2.84 -23.32 -8.64
CA VAL A 245 -3.57 -22.21 -9.28
C VAL A 245 -3.32 -22.22 -10.79
N ASN A 246 -4.36 -22.33 -11.57
CA ASN A 246 -4.29 -22.38 -13.03
C ASN A 246 -4.68 -21.06 -13.66
N VAL A 247 -4.06 -20.76 -14.81
CA VAL A 247 -4.42 -19.64 -15.67
C VAL A 247 -5.59 -20.08 -16.57
N LEU A 248 -6.69 -19.35 -16.45
CA LEU A 248 -7.89 -19.57 -17.24
C LEU A 248 -7.93 -18.62 -18.44
N PHE A 249 -8.39 -19.10 -19.58
CA PHE A 249 -8.67 -18.29 -20.76
C PHE A 249 -7.53 -17.34 -21.15
N PRO A 250 -6.30 -17.82 -21.42
CA PRO A 250 -5.12 -16.98 -21.63
C PRO A 250 -5.26 -16.05 -22.86
N ASP A 251 -6.19 -16.31 -23.76
CA ASP A 251 -6.50 -15.44 -24.89
C ASP A 251 -7.24 -14.15 -24.50
N TYR A 252 -7.79 -14.09 -23.28
CA TYR A 252 -8.49 -12.91 -22.75
C TYR A 252 -7.51 -12.09 -21.90
N GLN A 253 -7.05 -10.99 -22.45
CA GLN A 253 -5.99 -10.20 -21.90
C GLN A 253 -6.53 -8.94 -21.20
N LEU A 254 -5.90 -8.59 -20.10
CA LEU A 254 -6.04 -7.29 -19.45
C LEU A 254 -4.90 -6.37 -19.89
N PRO A 255 -5.06 -5.03 -19.82
CA PRO A 255 -4.00 -4.11 -20.15
C PRO A 255 -2.72 -4.42 -19.37
N GLU A 256 -1.59 -4.46 -20.06
CA GLU A 256 -0.28 -4.61 -19.43
C GLU A 256 -0.03 -3.45 -18.47
N ARG A 257 0.74 -3.71 -17.44
CA ARG A 257 1.17 -2.73 -16.46
C ARG A 257 2.69 -2.79 -16.33
N GLN A 258 3.25 -1.77 -15.72
CA GLN A 258 4.67 -1.71 -15.43
C GLN A 258 4.91 -1.91 -13.94
N LEU A 259 5.90 -2.73 -13.61
CA LEU A 259 6.53 -2.76 -12.31
C LEU A 259 7.69 -1.77 -12.35
N PHE A 260 7.74 -0.84 -11.40
CA PHE A 260 8.76 0.20 -11.36
C PHE A 260 9.12 0.59 -9.93
N LEU A 261 10.32 1.15 -9.77
CA LEU A 261 10.75 1.83 -8.56
C LEU A 261 10.48 3.33 -8.71
N ALA A 262 10.03 3.96 -7.63
CA ALA A 262 10.10 5.40 -7.44
C ALA A 262 11.07 5.70 -6.28
N ILE A 263 11.91 6.69 -6.44
CA ILE A 263 12.99 7.03 -5.50
C ILE A 263 12.78 8.46 -5.05
N ARG A 264 12.77 8.66 -3.74
CA ARG A 264 12.64 9.98 -3.14
C ARG A 264 13.80 10.89 -3.56
N GLU A 265 13.50 12.13 -3.97
CA GLU A 265 14.48 13.04 -4.56
C GLU A 265 15.69 13.31 -3.66
N ASN A 266 15.48 13.55 -2.38
CA ASN A 266 16.56 13.84 -1.44
C ASN A 266 17.41 12.61 -1.05
N ARG A 267 17.00 11.39 -1.45
CA ARG A 267 17.71 10.12 -1.19
C ARG A 267 18.31 9.50 -2.45
N ARG A 268 18.14 10.12 -3.60
CA ARG A 268 18.57 9.57 -4.91
C ARG A 268 20.08 9.33 -5.05
N ASN A 269 20.89 10.03 -4.25
CA ASN A 269 22.35 9.91 -4.27
C ASN A 269 22.89 9.24 -2.98
N ASP A 270 22.03 8.73 -2.12
CA ASP A 270 22.43 8.03 -0.89
C ASP A 270 23.02 6.66 -1.25
N PRO A 271 24.28 6.36 -0.83
CA PRO A 271 24.94 5.10 -1.20
C PRO A 271 24.21 3.84 -0.70
N GLU A 272 23.52 3.91 0.44
CA GLU A 272 22.78 2.76 0.97
C GLU A 272 21.50 2.52 0.16
N VAL A 273 20.80 3.60 -0.21
CA VAL A 273 19.63 3.56 -1.08
C VAL A 273 20.01 3.03 -2.46
N LEU A 274 21.10 3.52 -3.05
CA LEU A 274 21.58 3.06 -4.37
C LEU A 274 21.92 1.57 -4.37
N ARG A 275 22.60 1.07 -3.34
CA ARG A 275 22.90 -0.37 -3.22
C ARG A 275 21.65 -1.23 -3.17
N LEU A 276 20.63 -0.80 -2.41
CA LEU A 276 19.36 -1.53 -2.38
C LEU A 276 18.64 -1.46 -3.73
N ILE A 277 18.66 -0.32 -4.41
CA ILE A 277 18.07 -0.16 -5.74
C ILE A 277 18.72 -1.12 -6.74
N ASP A 278 20.07 -1.19 -6.78
CA ASP A 278 20.79 -2.10 -7.69
C ASP A 278 20.42 -3.57 -7.43
N ALA A 279 20.30 -3.95 -6.16
CA ALA A 279 19.89 -5.29 -5.77
C ALA A 279 18.41 -5.58 -6.14
N LEU A 280 17.51 -4.61 -5.98
CA LEU A 280 16.11 -4.73 -6.40
C LEU A 280 15.97 -4.85 -7.92
N VAL A 281 16.71 -4.01 -8.67
CA VAL A 281 16.75 -4.09 -10.15
C VAL A 281 17.23 -5.47 -10.59
N ALA A 282 18.31 -5.99 -9.98
CA ALA A 282 18.81 -7.32 -10.29
C ALA A 282 17.83 -8.44 -9.93
N HIS A 283 17.01 -8.27 -8.88
CA HIS A 283 15.99 -9.24 -8.49
C HIS A 283 14.82 -9.30 -9.49
N PHE A 284 14.28 -8.16 -9.90
CA PHE A 284 13.05 -8.10 -10.71
C PHE A 284 13.30 -8.18 -12.24
N ARG A 285 14.53 -8.03 -12.72
CA ARG A 285 14.89 -8.15 -14.15
C ARG A 285 15.39 -9.55 -14.54
N ARG A 286 15.29 -10.50 -13.64
CA ARG A 286 15.65 -11.91 -13.89
C ARG A 286 14.71 -12.61 -14.85
#